data_1bd6393ebd6271aace3212bafa17f4b8
#
_entry.id   1bd6393ebd6271aace3212bafa17f4b8
#
_cell.length_a   1.000
_cell.length_b   1.000
_cell.length_c   1.000
_cell.angle_alpha   90.00
_cell.angle_beta   90.00
_cell.angle_gamma   90.00
#
_symmetry.space_group_name_H-M   'P 1'
#
loop_
_entity.id
_entity.type
_entity.pdbx_description
1 polymer ?
#
loop_
_entity_poly.entity_id
_entity_poly.type
_entity_poly.pdbx_seq_one_letter_code
_entity_poly.pdbx_strand_id
1 'polypeptide(L)'
;ALAVSMAIALVDMQNWPWIDRNAPKLGSLVMPWSYTVNSVRYYNSVKKQNRKEIPLPDAKFVSDGKDVCVLIIGESARRENFSLYGYGKPTNPLLEKDSVTALIADAAATYTTAGVKAILDHKPSNKLYEILPNYLNRSGVDVVWRSNNWGEPPVHIDKYYKPKELKE
;
A
#
# COMPACT_ATOMS: atom_id res chain seq x y z
N ALA A 1 14.45 -40.12 3.56
CA ALA A 1 12.99 -40.34 3.62
C ALA A 1 12.26 -39.01 3.98
N LEU A 2 12.60 -38.33 5.09
CA LEU A 2 11.92 -37.14 5.57
C LEU A 2 11.96 -35.96 4.58
N ALA A 3 13.09 -35.74 3.92
CA ALA A 3 13.24 -34.69 2.91
C ALA A 3 12.39 -34.93 1.65
N VAL A 4 12.22 -36.18 1.26
CA VAL A 4 11.40 -36.56 0.10
C VAL A 4 9.91 -36.44 0.42
N SER A 5 9.48 -36.91 1.59
CA SER A 5 8.07 -36.76 2.00
C SER A 5 7.66 -35.29 2.16
N MET A 6 8.57 -34.47 2.66
CA MET A 6 8.35 -33.02 2.78
C MET A 6 8.32 -32.32 1.41
N ALA A 7 9.19 -32.74 0.46
CA ALA A 7 9.16 -32.23 -0.91
C ALA A 7 7.84 -32.60 -1.61
N ILE A 8 7.35 -33.81 -1.43
CA ILE A 8 6.07 -34.26 -1.98
C ILE A 8 4.91 -33.45 -1.36
N ALA A 9 4.91 -33.22 -0.06
CA ALA A 9 3.88 -32.39 0.60
C ALA A 9 3.88 -30.93 0.13
N LEU A 10 5.01 -30.39 -0.30
CA LEU A 10 5.14 -29.04 -0.85
C LEU A 10 4.63 -28.94 -2.30
N VAL A 11 4.64 -30.03 -3.04
CA VAL A 11 4.19 -30.07 -4.45
C VAL A 11 2.67 -30.26 -4.54
N ASP A 12 2.04 -30.79 -3.49
CA ASP A 12 0.58 -30.94 -3.47
C ASP A 12 -0.11 -29.56 -3.39
N MET A 13 -0.81 -29.22 -4.47
CA MET A 13 -1.50 -27.92 -4.58
C MET A 13 -2.56 -27.69 -3.50
N GLN A 14 -3.09 -28.72 -2.87
CA GLN A 14 -4.06 -28.60 -1.77
C GLN A 14 -3.42 -28.04 -0.49
N ASN A 15 -2.11 -28.19 -0.33
CA ASN A 15 -1.39 -27.68 0.84
C ASN A 15 -0.98 -26.20 0.72
N TRP A 16 -1.07 -25.61 -0.47
CA TRP A 16 -0.64 -24.22 -0.68
C TRP A 16 -1.36 -23.20 0.20
N PRO A 17 -2.68 -23.27 0.43
CA PRO A 17 -3.37 -22.31 1.32
C PRO A 17 -2.91 -22.43 2.77
N TRP A 18 -2.49 -23.63 3.21
CA TRP A 18 -1.93 -23.82 4.55
C TRP A 18 -0.50 -23.28 4.62
N ILE A 19 0.33 -23.57 3.62
CA ILE A 19 1.70 -23.08 3.51
C ILE A 19 1.71 -21.56 3.48
N ASP A 20 0.86 -20.93 2.71
CA ASP A 20 0.81 -19.47 2.59
C ASP A 20 0.40 -18.80 3.92
N ARG A 21 -0.58 -19.35 4.61
CA ARG A 21 -0.97 -18.89 5.95
C ARG A 21 0.13 -19.04 7.01
N ASN A 22 0.92 -20.10 6.93
CA ASN A 22 1.98 -20.37 7.88
C ASN A 22 3.38 -19.92 7.39
N ALA A 23 3.46 -19.34 6.20
CA ALA A 23 4.72 -18.93 5.59
C ALA A 23 5.57 -17.99 6.47
N PRO A 24 5.03 -17.04 7.25
CA PRO A 24 5.84 -16.25 8.18
C PRO A 24 6.55 -17.11 9.24
N LYS A 25 5.88 -18.13 9.74
CA LYS A 25 6.44 -19.07 10.72
C LYS A 25 7.44 -20.04 10.07
N LEU A 26 7.09 -20.58 8.90
CA LEU A 26 7.94 -21.50 8.14
C LEU A 26 9.20 -20.78 7.62
N GLY A 27 9.08 -19.52 7.21
CA GLY A 27 10.21 -18.70 6.77
C GLY A 27 11.17 -18.30 7.89
N SER A 28 10.77 -18.39 9.15
CA SER A 28 11.62 -18.19 10.32
C SER A 28 12.28 -19.46 10.84
N LEU A 29 11.91 -20.63 10.30
CA LEU A 29 12.51 -21.90 10.65
C LEU A 29 13.90 -22.08 10.01
N VAL A 30 14.66 -23.02 10.59
CA VAL A 30 16.05 -23.31 10.23
C VAL A 30 16.21 -23.70 8.74
N MET A 31 17.28 -23.20 8.14
CA MET A 31 17.73 -23.62 6.78
C MET A 31 17.67 -25.15 6.58
N PRO A 32 17.29 -25.66 5.40
CA PRO A 32 17.12 -24.96 4.12
C PRO A 32 15.69 -24.44 3.82
N TRP A 33 14.73 -24.69 4.68
CA TRP A 33 13.30 -24.43 4.41
C TRP A 33 12.98 -22.94 4.32
N SER A 34 13.56 -22.13 5.17
CA SER A 34 13.37 -20.69 5.16
C SER A 34 13.77 -20.08 3.81
N TYR A 35 14.86 -20.56 3.23
CA TYR A 35 15.34 -20.09 1.93
C TYR A 35 14.36 -20.45 0.81
N THR A 36 13.91 -21.70 0.74
CA THR A 36 12.97 -22.17 -0.28
C THR A 36 11.64 -21.43 -0.20
N VAL A 37 11.04 -21.33 0.99
CA VAL A 37 9.76 -20.64 1.19
C VAL A 37 9.87 -19.14 0.85
N ASN A 38 10.92 -18.47 1.28
CA ASN A 38 11.11 -17.06 1.00
C ASN A 38 11.42 -16.80 -0.48
N SER A 39 12.14 -17.69 -1.17
CA SER A 39 12.37 -17.59 -2.61
C SER A 39 11.09 -17.71 -3.42
N VAL A 40 10.21 -18.65 -3.08
CA VAL A 40 8.89 -18.79 -3.73
C VAL A 40 8.01 -17.56 -3.47
N ARG A 41 7.99 -17.07 -2.22
CA ARG A 41 7.25 -15.85 -1.87
C ARG A 41 7.77 -14.63 -2.64
N TYR A 42 9.08 -14.47 -2.73
CA TYR A 42 9.71 -13.41 -3.51
C TYR A 42 9.32 -13.50 -4.98
N TYR A 43 9.45 -14.67 -5.60
CA TYR A 43 9.04 -14.88 -6.99
C TYR A 43 7.57 -14.53 -7.23
N ASN A 44 6.68 -14.98 -6.35
CA ASN A 44 5.25 -14.67 -6.44
C ASN A 44 4.97 -13.17 -6.23
N SER A 45 5.72 -12.49 -5.36
CA SER A 45 5.58 -11.06 -5.15
C SER A 45 6.02 -10.27 -6.38
N VAL A 46 7.15 -10.62 -6.98
CA VAL A 46 7.64 -10.02 -8.24
C VAL A 46 6.64 -10.24 -9.37
N LYS A 47 6.09 -11.45 -9.49
CA LYS A 47 5.06 -11.75 -10.48
C LYS A 47 3.78 -10.92 -10.27
N LYS A 48 3.40 -10.64 -9.02
CA LYS A 48 2.27 -9.76 -8.70
C LYS A 48 2.58 -8.30 -9.07
N GLN A 49 3.80 -7.82 -8.79
CA GLN A 49 4.22 -6.45 -9.12
C GLN A 49 4.29 -6.20 -10.63
N ASN A 50 4.66 -7.22 -11.41
CA ASN A 50 4.76 -7.13 -12.87
C ASN A 50 3.42 -7.33 -13.61
N ARG A 51 2.29 -7.44 -12.90
CA ARG A 51 0.97 -7.48 -13.55
C ARG A 51 0.67 -6.10 -14.13
N LYS A 52 0.23 -6.08 -15.40
CA LYS A 52 -0.28 -4.84 -16.01
C LYS A 52 -1.50 -4.35 -15.23
N GLU A 53 -1.46 -3.10 -14.87
CA GLU A 53 -2.62 -2.40 -14.32
C GLU A 53 -3.71 -2.29 -15.39
N ILE A 54 -4.95 -2.44 -14.96
CA ILE A 54 -6.13 -2.24 -15.82
C ILE A 54 -6.43 -0.74 -15.78
N PRO A 55 -6.34 -0.05 -16.92
CA PRO A 55 -6.64 1.37 -16.96
C PRO A 55 -8.13 1.60 -16.66
N LEU A 56 -8.42 2.66 -15.94
CA LEU A 56 -9.78 3.15 -15.75
C LEU A 56 -10.26 3.84 -17.04
N PRO A 57 -11.59 4.00 -17.23
CA PRO A 57 -12.12 4.75 -18.36
C PRO A 57 -11.51 6.14 -18.46
N ASP A 58 -11.25 6.59 -19.68
CA ASP A 58 -10.68 7.91 -19.91
C ASP A 58 -11.62 9.00 -19.39
N ALA A 59 -11.05 9.96 -18.67
CA ALA A 59 -11.72 11.17 -18.27
C ALA A 59 -10.91 12.40 -18.72
N LYS A 60 -11.63 13.45 -19.04
CA LYS A 60 -11.02 14.76 -19.25
C LYS A 60 -11.21 15.58 -17.99
N PHE A 61 -10.12 16.04 -17.43
CA PHE A 61 -10.18 16.97 -16.32
C PHE A 61 -10.40 18.38 -16.88
N VAL A 62 -11.48 19.03 -16.43
CA VAL A 62 -11.76 20.42 -16.81
C VAL A 62 -11.53 21.26 -15.56
N SER A 63 -10.41 21.98 -15.55
CA SER A 63 -10.07 22.93 -14.50
C SER A 63 -9.61 24.23 -15.14
N ASP A 64 -9.82 25.35 -14.48
CA ASP A 64 -9.25 26.65 -14.87
C ASP A 64 -7.75 26.78 -14.52
N GLY A 65 -7.15 25.70 -14.02
CA GLY A 65 -5.73 25.58 -13.71
C GLY A 65 -5.31 26.21 -12.37
N LYS A 66 -6.27 26.62 -11.53
CA LYS A 66 -6.01 27.28 -10.25
C LYS A 66 -6.21 26.39 -9.05
N ASP A 67 -6.90 25.27 -9.22
CA ASP A 67 -7.22 24.36 -8.11
C ASP A 67 -6.00 23.53 -7.71
N VAL A 68 -5.69 23.53 -6.43
CA VAL A 68 -4.65 22.67 -5.84
C VAL A 68 -5.31 21.77 -4.80
N CYS A 69 -5.20 20.46 -5.01
CA CYS A 69 -5.65 19.46 -4.06
C CYS A 69 -4.44 18.76 -3.41
N VAL A 70 -4.37 18.77 -2.10
CA VAL A 70 -3.30 18.10 -1.35
C VAL A 70 -3.89 16.93 -0.57
N LEU A 71 -3.49 15.70 -0.93
CA LEU A 71 -3.82 14.49 -0.19
C LEU A 71 -2.65 14.11 0.72
N ILE A 72 -2.85 14.19 2.03
CA ILE A 72 -1.83 13.79 3.02
C ILE A 72 -2.22 12.43 3.59
N ILE A 73 -1.39 11.42 3.32
CA ILE A 73 -1.56 10.07 3.85
C ILE A 73 -0.63 9.91 5.04
N GLY A 74 -1.20 9.76 6.24
CA GLY A 74 -0.46 9.55 7.47
C GLY A 74 0.06 8.11 7.60
N GLU A 75 0.97 7.91 8.57
CA GLU A 75 1.52 6.61 8.94
C GLU A 75 1.15 6.34 10.41
N SER A 76 1.18 5.10 10.85
CA SER A 76 1.08 4.59 12.25
C SER A 76 0.35 5.49 13.28
N ALA A 77 -0.75 6.12 12.88
CA ALA A 77 -1.52 7.01 13.72
C ALA A 77 -2.82 6.33 14.17
N ARG A 78 -3.10 6.39 15.47
CA ARG A 78 -4.32 5.86 16.07
C ARG A 78 -5.28 7.00 16.40
N ARG A 79 -6.54 6.87 15.97
CA ARG A 79 -7.60 7.85 16.26
C ARG A 79 -7.71 8.19 17.74
N GLU A 80 -7.60 7.19 18.62
CA GLU A 80 -7.68 7.35 20.07
C GLU A 80 -6.57 8.22 20.67
N ASN A 81 -5.52 8.50 19.92
CA ASN A 81 -4.41 9.36 20.34
C ASN A 81 -4.44 10.76 19.69
N PHE A 82 -5.54 11.10 19.01
CA PHE A 82 -5.75 12.43 18.45
C PHE A 82 -6.63 13.27 19.38
N SER A 83 -6.16 14.44 19.80
CA SER A 83 -6.95 15.38 20.60
C SER A 83 -8.21 15.83 19.86
N LEU A 84 -8.17 15.90 18.55
CA LEU A 84 -9.31 16.16 17.67
C LEU A 84 -10.49 15.18 17.88
N TYR A 85 -10.23 13.98 18.40
CA TYR A 85 -11.24 12.96 18.73
C TYR A 85 -11.41 12.74 20.24
N GLY A 86 -10.95 13.70 21.06
CA GLY A 86 -11.14 13.67 22.51
C GLY A 86 -10.01 13.06 23.33
N TYR A 87 -8.83 12.87 22.75
CA TYR A 87 -7.65 12.47 23.52
C TYR A 87 -7.22 13.60 24.48
N GLY A 88 -6.96 13.27 25.75
CA GLY A 88 -6.69 14.26 26.80
C GLY A 88 -5.35 15.01 26.70
N LYS A 89 -4.53 14.72 25.68
CA LYS A 89 -3.27 15.46 25.43
C LYS A 89 -3.38 16.18 24.08
N PRO A 90 -2.81 17.41 23.95
CA PRO A 90 -2.88 18.20 22.72
C PRO A 90 -1.94 17.62 21.64
N THR A 91 -2.39 16.61 20.90
CA THR A 91 -1.61 15.96 19.84
C THR A 91 -1.79 16.60 18.47
N ASN A 92 -2.90 17.31 18.25
CA ASN A 92 -3.25 17.97 16.98
C ASN A 92 -3.73 19.42 17.16
N PRO A 93 -3.03 20.29 17.91
CA PRO A 93 -3.53 21.62 18.28
C PRO A 93 -3.76 22.53 17.07
N LEU A 94 -3.01 22.37 15.98
CA LEU A 94 -3.17 23.15 14.77
C LEU A 94 -4.45 22.76 14.02
N LEU A 95 -4.72 21.46 13.91
CA LEU A 95 -5.95 20.98 13.26
C LEU A 95 -7.21 21.40 14.02
N GLU A 96 -7.16 21.43 15.35
CA GLU A 96 -8.25 21.94 16.18
C GLU A 96 -8.47 23.43 15.95
N LYS A 97 -7.39 24.22 15.87
CA LYS A 97 -7.45 25.65 15.60
C LYS A 97 -8.02 25.97 14.22
N ASP A 98 -7.69 25.18 13.23
CA ASP A 98 -8.08 25.39 11.83
C ASP A 98 -9.52 24.91 11.52
N SER A 99 -10.27 24.49 12.56
CA SER A 99 -11.68 24.07 12.43
C SER A 99 -11.92 23.01 11.34
N VAL A 100 -11.03 22.03 11.26
CA VAL A 100 -11.12 20.95 10.25
C VAL A 100 -12.34 20.06 10.48
N THR A 101 -12.91 19.51 9.42
CA THR A 101 -13.96 18.49 9.53
C THR A 101 -13.33 17.15 9.86
N ALA A 102 -13.59 16.65 11.07
CA ALA A 102 -13.11 15.34 11.53
C ALA A 102 -14.12 14.25 11.17
N LEU A 103 -13.66 13.25 10.42
CA LEU A 103 -14.46 12.10 10.02
C LEU A 103 -14.01 10.84 10.78
N ILE A 104 -14.98 10.01 11.19
CA ILE A 104 -14.69 8.69 11.76
C ILE A 104 -14.47 7.72 10.61
N ALA A 105 -13.28 7.15 10.55
CA ALA A 105 -12.91 6.19 9.53
C ALA A 105 -12.10 5.04 10.14
N ASP A 106 -12.24 3.87 9.54
CA ASP A 106 -11.46 2.70 9.88
C ASP A 106 -10.41 2.42 8.81
N ALA A 107 -9.24 1.95 9.25
CA ALA A 107 -8.17 1.59 8.34
C ALA A 107 -8.54 0.32 7.54
N ALA A 108 -8.39 0.37 6.23
CA ALA A 108 -8.66 -0.78 5.34
C ALA A 108 -7.65 -1.93 5.52
N ALA A 109 -6.49 -1.66 6.11
CA ALA A 109 -5.46 -2.65 6.39
C ALA A 109 -4.59 -2.20 7.57
N THR A 110 -3.87 -3.17 8.16
CA THR A 110 -3.02 -2.96 9.33
C THR A 110 -1.55 -2.70 9.00
N TYR A 111 -1.19 -2.62 7.71
CA TYR A 111 0.17 -2.35 7.26
C TYR A 111 0.19 -1.42 6.04
N THR A 112 1.25 -0.67 5.89
CA THR A 112 1.40 0.47 4.98
C THR A 112 1.06 0.15 3.53
N THR A 113 1.66 -0.87 2.94
CA THR A 113 1.48 -1.19 1.51
C THR A 113 0.02 -1.44 1.15
N ALA A 114 -0.69 -2.21 1.96
CA ALA A 114 -2.11 -2.50 1.71
C ALA A 114 -3.00 -1.32 2.07
N GLY A 115 -2.68 -0.56 3.12
CA GLY A 115 -3.43 0.62 3.52
C GLY A 115 -3.37 1.73 2.48
N VAL A 116 -2.16 2.10 2.04
CA VAL A 116 -1.95 3.11 1.00
C VAL A 116 -2.60 2.68 -0.31
N LYS A 117 -2.43 1.40 -0.68
CA LYS A 117 -3.11 0.88 -1.86
C LYS A 117 -4.62 1.01 -1.77
N ALA A 118 -5.23 0.64 -0.65
CA ALA A 118 -6.68 0.72 -0.47
C ALA A 118 -7.22 2.17 -0.51
N ILE A 119 -6.42 3.15 -0.05
CA ILE A 119 -6.77 4.58 -0.15
C ILE A 119 -6.75 5.05 -1.61
N LEU A 120 -5.83 4.55 -2.41
CA LEU A 120 -5.60 4.99 -3.79
C LEU A 120 -6.34 4.15 -4.84
N ASP A 121 -6.88 2.99 -4.46
CA ASP A 121 -7.61 2.10 -5.37
C ASP A 121 -9.01 2.66 -5.70
N HIS A 122 -9.41 2.47 -6.95
CA HIS A 122 -10.75 2.83 -7.42
C HIS A 122 -11.88 2.11 -6.66
N LYS A 123 -11.67 0.84 -6.33
CA LYS A 123 -12.62 0.02 -5.54
C LYS A 123 -11.95 -1.22 -4.97
N PRO A 124 -12.46 -1.78 -3.87
CA PRO A 124 -12.03 -3.08 -3.38
C PRO A 124 -12.22 -4.15 -4.47
N SER A 125 -11.15 -4.76 -4.93
CA SER A 125 -11.19 -5.74 -6.02
C SER A 125 -9.96 -6.64 -6.00
N ASN A 126 -10.11 -7.88 -6.49
CA ASN A 126 -8.99 -8.77 -6.77
C ASN A 126 -8.26 -8.42 -8.10
N LYS A 127 -8.79 -7.47 -8.87
CA LYS A 127 -8.18 -6.96 -10.09
C LYS A 127 -7.22 -5.83 -9.73
N LEU A 128 -6.15 -5.70 -10.50
CA LEU A 128 -5.19 -4.62 -10.35
C LEU A 128 -5.60 -3.47 -11.26
N TYR A 129 -6.36 -2.54 -10.74
CA TYR A 129 -6.66 -1.29 -11.43
C TYR A 129 -5.53 -0.28 -11.22
N GLU A 130 -5.42 0.68 -12.15
CA GLU A 130 -4.55 1.82 -11.95
C GLU A 130 -4.98 2.61 -10.72
N ILE A 131 -3.99 3.08 -9.96
CA ILE A 131 -4.22 3.85 -8.73
C ILE A 131 -4.45 5.33 -9.04
N LEU A 132 -5.06 6.05 -8.11
CA LEU A 132 -5.46 7.45 -8.28
C LEU A 132 -4.37 8.36 -8.86
N PRO A 133 -3.11 8.38 -8.39
CA PRO A 133 -2.06 9.22 -8.97
C PRO A 133 -1.80 8.93 -10.45
N ASN A 134 -1.73 7.65 -10.82
CA ASN A 134 -1.48 7.23 -12.20
C ASN A 134 -2.64 7.64 -13.11
N TYR A 135 -3.88 7.45 -12.64
CA TYR A 135 -5.08 7.86 -13.36
C TYR A 135 -5.15 9.36 -13.60
N LEU A 136 -4.93 10.17 -12.56
CA LEU A 136 -4.95 11.63 -12.67
C LEU A 136 -3.86 12.13 -13.61
N ASN A 137 -2.64 11.62 -13.48
CA ASN A 137 -1.53 11.99 -14.36
C ASN A 137 -1.84 11.66 -15.83
N ARG A 138 -2.38 10.48 -16.10
CA ARG A 138 -2.82 10.07 -17.44
C ARG A 138 -3.98 10.91 -17.97
N SER A 139 -4.83 11.44 -17.10
CA SER A 139 -5.95 12.31 -17.45
C SER A 139 -5.56 13.78 -17.64
N GLY A 140 -4.25 14.11 -17.59
CA GLY A 140 -3.74 15.46 -17.84
C GLY A 140 -3.66 16.36 -16.59
N VAL A 141 -3.85 15.81 -15.39
CA VAL A 141 -3.64 16.55 -14.15
C VAL A 141 -2.15 16.56 -13.81
N ASP A 142 -1.62 17.69 -13.41
CA ASP A 142 -0.24 17.80 -12.91
C ASP A 142 -0.16 17.17 -11.50
N VAL A 143 0.37 15.97 -11.42
CA VAL A 143 0.45 15.20 -10.18
C VAL A 143 1.88 15.19 -9.64
N VAL A 144 2.02 15.52 -8.36
CA VAL A 144 3.28 15.45 -7.63
C VAL A 144 3.12 14.45 -6.49
N TRP A 145 3.98 13.44 -6.43
CA TRP A 145 4.03 12.49 -5.34
C TRP A 145 5.30 12.69 -4.50
N ARG A 146 5.12 12.90 -3.21
CA ARG A 146 6.22 13.01 -2.26
C ARG A 146 6.04 11.98 -1.17
N SER A 147 7.04 11.15 -0.94
CA SER A 147 6.96 10.12 0.07
C SER A 147 8.21 10.03 0.92
N ASN A 148 8.00 9.80 2.20
CA ASN A 148 9.05 9.46 3.16
C ASN A 148 8.98 8.00 3.58
N ASN A 149 8.24 7.17 2.87
CA ASN A 149 8.01 5.76 3.17
C ASN A 149 8.58 4.83 2.08
N TRP A 150 8.68 3.51 2.40
CA TRP A 150 9.29 2.50 1.52
C TRP A 150 8.29 1.46 1.00
N GLY A 151 7.08 1.42 1.52
CA GLY A 151 6.10 0.36 1.26
C GLY A 151 4.96 0.77 0.34
N GLU A 152 5.19 1.66 -0.61
CA GLU A 152 4.14 2.19 -1.47
C GLU A 152 3.79 1.26 -2.62
N PRO A 153 2.53 1.32 -3.13
CA PRO A 153 2.20 0.73 -4.41
C PRO A 153 2.99 1.43 -5.53
N PRO A 154 3.18 0.78 -6.69
CA PRO A 154 3.85 1.39 -7.83
C PRO A 154 3.14 2.67 -8.27
N VAL A 155 3.81 3.82 -8.16
CA VAL A 155 3.35 5.12 -8.64
C VAL A 155 4.14 5.46 -9.89
N HIS A 156 3.46 5.57 -11.04
CA HIS A 156 4.04 5.81 -12.36
C HIS A 156 3.75 7.24 -12.81
N ILE A 157 4.44 8.21 -12.20
CA ILE A 157 4.33 9.63 -12.53
C ILE A 157 5.72 10.26 -12.63
N ASP A 158 5.85 11.31 -13.41
CA ASP A 158 7.15 11.95 -13.67
C ASP A 158 7.71 12.69 -12.45
N LYS A 159 6.82 13.31 -11.67
CA LYS A 159 7.18 14.09 -10.48
C LYS A 159 7.08 13.27 -9.20
N TYR A 160 7.89 12.22 -9.11
CA TYR A 160 7.96 11.34 -7.93
C TYR A 160 9.23 11.64 -7.12
N TYR A 161 9.08 12.07 -5.88
CA TYR A 161 10.18 12.42 -4.97
C TYR A 161 10.29 11.42 -3.82
N LYS A 162 11.44 10.77 -3.73
CA LYS A 162 11.80 9.79 -2.69
C LYS A 162 12.36 10.47 -1.43
N PRO A 163 12.48 9.74 -0.29
CA PRO A 163 13.00 10.30 0.96
C PRO A 163 14.36 10.98 0.86
N LYS A 164 15.21 10.55 -0.06
CA LYS A 164 16.54 11.17 -0.28
C LYS A 164 16.44 12.55 -0.92
N GLU A 165 15.48 12.70 -1.82
CA GLU A 165 15.25 13.93 -2.61
C GLU A 165 14.44 14.98 -1.83
N LEU A 166 13.82 14.59 -0.72
CA LEU A 166 13.06 15.48 0.17
C LEU A 166 13.94 16.18 1.22
N LYS A 167 15.24 15.86 1.28
CA LYS A 167 16.19 16.43 2.26
C LYS A 167 17.03 17.56 1.69
N GLU A 168 16.88 17.86 0.42
CA GLU A 168 17.48 19.00 -0.27
C GLU A 168 16.48 20.17 -0.34
#